data_f1955134790f1b5398b7faa5d734696d
#
_entry.id   f1955134790f1b5398b7faa5d734696d
#
_cell.length_a   1.000
_cell.length_b   1.000
_cell.length_c   1.000
_cell.angle_alpha   90.00
_cell.angle_beta   90.00
_cell.angle_gamma   90.00
#
_symmetry.space_group_name_H-M   'P 1'
#
loop_
_entity.id
_entity.type
_entity.pdbx_description
1 polymer ?
#
loop_
_entity_poly.entity_id
_entity_poly.type
_entity_poly.pdbx_seq_one_letter_code
_entity_poly.pdbx_strand_id
1 'polypeptide(L)'
;MAFLGHVETKEGIQVDPQKIKAVSEWPKSTTVTEIRSFLGLAGYYRRFVQDFSRIAALMTRLTQKNARFVWSDACENSFQLLNEKLTTAPVLTLPNGEDKFTVYCDASRVGLRCVLMQNGRVEAYASRQLKKHE
;
A
#
# COMPACT_ATOMS: atom_id res chain seq x y z
N MET A 1 -13.28 -2.34 17.20
CA MET A 1 -12.13 -2.44 18.11
C MET A 1 -10.85 -2.20 17.33
N ALA A 2 -10.03 -1.28 17.77
CA ALA A 2 -8.77 -0.97 17.11
C ALA A 2 -7.66 -1.89 17.63
N PHE A 3 -6.86 -2.43 16.72
CA PHE A 3 -5.76 -3.32 17.05
C PHE A 3 -4.60 -3.10 16.09
N LEU A 4 -3.45 -2.66 16.62
CA LEU A 4 -2.24 -2.39 15.84
C LEU A 4 -2.48 -1.50 14.60
N GLY A 5 -3.28 -0.44 14.76
CA GLY A 5 -3.58 0.47 13.66
C GLY A 5 -4.66 0.00 12.70
N HIS A 6 -5.25 -1.16 12.94
CA HIS A 6 -6.39 -1.68 12.19
C HIS A 6 -7.63 -1.67 13.05
N VAL A 7 -8.79 -1.56 12.43
CA VAL A 7 -10.08 -1.71 13.10
C VAL A 7 -10.70 -3.02 12.65
N GLU A 8 -10.98 -3.90 13.60
CA GLU A 8 -11.65 -5.16 13.34
C GLU A 8 -13.16 -4.99 13.47
N THR A 9 -13.89 -5.40 12.45
CA THR A 9 -15.36 -5.36 12.41
C THR A 9 -15.88 -6.77 12.12
N LYS A 10 -17.21 -6.93 12.13
CA LYS A 10 -17.84 -8.21 11.75
C LYS A 10 -17.53 -8.60 10.30
N GLU A 11 -17.30 -7.62 9.45
CA GLU A 11 -17.05 -7.81 8.03
C GLU A 11 -15.59 -8.06 7.70
N GLY A 12 -14.67 -7.74 8.64
CA GLY A 12 -13.24 -7.92 8.44
C GLY A 12 -12.41 -6.85 9.13
N ILE A 13 -11.28 -6.51 8.52
CA ILE A 13 -10.36 -5.49 9.03
C ILE A 13 -10.30 -4.31 8.08
N GLN A 14 -10.11 -3.14 8.63
CA GLN A 14 -9.99 -1.90 7.87
C GLN A 14 -8.91 -1.00 8.47
N VAL A 15 -8.47 -0.01 7.70
CA VAL A 15 -7.53 1.01 8.18
C VAL A 15 -8.22 1.84 9.26
N ASP A 16 -7.50 2.14 10.34
CA ASP A 16 -8.01 2.98 11.42
C ASP A 16 -8.45 4.34 10.86
N PRO A 17 -9.69 4.79 11.13
CA PRO A 17 -10.18 6.09 10.65
C PRO A 17 -9.29 7.27 11.04
N GLN A 18 -8.63 7.22 12.20
CA GLN A 18 -7.68 8.28 12.61
C GLN A 18 -6.46 8.30 11.68
N LYS A 19 -6.01 7.16 11.19
CA LYS A 19 -4.90 7.05 10.24
C LYS A 19 -5.33 7.52 8.86
N ILE A 20 -6.56 7.21 8.45
CA ILE A 20 -7.14 7.72 7.20
C ILE A 20 -7.13 9.25 7.22
N LYS A 21 -7.55 9.86 8.31
CA LYS A 21 -7.53 11.31 8.48
C LYS A 21 -6.10 11.86 8.38
N ALA A 22 -5.16 11.22 9.08
CA ALA A 22 -3.76 11.63 9.04
C ALA A 22 -3.19 11.57 7.62
N VAL A 23 -3.53 10.53 6.85
CA VAL A 23 -3.08 10.38 5.46
C VAL A 23 -3.73 11.45 4.57
N SER A 24 -5.05 11.66 4.71
CA SER A 24 -5.76 12.63 3.87
C SER A 24 -5.28 14.07 4.08
N GLU A 25 -4.84 14.39 5.28
CA GLU A 25 -4.32 15.70 5.64
C GLU A 25 -2.80 15.81 5.50
N TRP A 26 -2.13 14.76 5.01
CA TRP A 26 -0.68 14.73 4.91
C TRP A 26 -0.19 15.80 3.95
N PRO A 27 0.72 16.68 4.39
CA PRO A 27 1.21 17.74 3.53
C PRO A 27 2.08 17.17 2.41
N LYS A 28 2.17 17.91 1.32
CA LYS A 28 3.08 17.58 0.23
C LYS A 28 4.51 17.46 0.78
N SER A 29 5.16 16.35 0.48
CA SER A 29 6.50 16.09 0.96
C SER A 29 7.53 16.96 0.26
N THR A 30 8.38 17.63 1.04
CA THR A 30 9.43 18.50 0.53
C THR A 30 10.84 17.97 0.84
N THR A 31 10.94 16.93 1.67
CA THR A 31 12.22 16.34 2.06
C THR A 31 12.16 14.82 1.99
N VAL A 32 13.35 14.21 1.88
CA VAL A 32 13.49 12.75 1.92
C VAL A 32 12.93 12.17 3.21
N THR A 33 13.16 12.83 4.33
CA THR A 33 12.65 12.39 5.64
C THR A 33 11.13 12.32 5.66
N GLU A 34 10.46 13.34 5.11
CA GLU A 34 9.00 13.36 5.03
C GLU A 34 8.48 12.24 4.13
N ILE A 35 9.15 12.00 3.00
CA ILE A 35 8.79 10.90 2.09
C ILE A 35 8.93 9.56 2.79
N ARG A 36 10.02 9.34 3.53
CA ARG A 36 10.23 8.10 4.29
C ARG A 36 9.13 7.91 5.33
N SER A 37 8.74 8.96 6.02
CA SER A 37 7.66 8.91 7.00
C SER A 37 6.33 8.53 6.36
N PHE A 38 6.00 9.16 5.22
CA PHE A 38 4.79 8.83 4.48
C PHE A 38 4.81 7.38 3.98
N LEU A 39 5.91 6.96 3.37
CA LEU A 39 6.06 5.58 2.85
C LEU A 39 6.06 4.55 3.97
N GLY A 40 6.59 4.90 5.14
CA GLY A 40 6.53 4.02 6.32
C GLY A 40 5.11 3.80 6.78
N LEU A 41 4.31 4.85 6.87
CA LEU A 41 2.89 4.75 7.21
C LEU A 41 2.12 4.00 6.13
N ALA A 42 2.30 4.38 4.89
CA ALA A 42 1.64 3.72 3.76
C ALA A 42 2.02 2.23 3.67
N GLY A 43 3.31 1.92 3.88
CA GLY A 43 3.80 0.54 3.85
C GLY A 43 3.23 -0.34 4.94
N TYR A 44 2.95 0.24 6.10
CA TYR A 44 2.28 -0.48 7.19
C TYR A 44 0.90 -0.99 6.76
N TYR A 45 0.21 -0.24 5.89
CA TYR A 45 -1.12 -0.59 5.40
C TYR A 45 -1.10 -1.17 3.98
N ARG A 46 0.05 -1.64 3.49
CA ARG A 46 0.20 -2.10 2.11
C ARG A 46 -0.75 -3.25 1.73
N ARG A 47 -1.17 -4.07 2.69
CA ARG A 47 -2.13 -5.16 2.42
C ARG A 47 -3.48 -4.65 1.94
N PHE A 48 -3.81 -3.38 2.20
CA PHE A 48 -5.06 -2.75 1.78
C PHE A 48 -4.94 -2.09 0.41
N VAL A 49 -3.74 -2.05 -0.18
CA VAL A 49 -3.47 -1.31 -1.40
C VAL A 49 -3.04 -2.26 -2.51
N GLN A 50 -3.91 -2.40 -3.51
CA GLN A 50 -3.56 -3.15 -4.70
C GLN A 50 -2.42 -2.44 -5.43
N ASP A 51 -1.40 -3.21 -5.82
CA ASP A 51 -0.28 -2.72 -6.62
C ASP A 51 0.59 -1.66 -5.91
N PHE A 52 0.73 -1.80 -4.60
CA PHE A 52 1.48 -0.85 -3.75
C PHE A 52 2.89 -0.57 -4.27
N SER A 53 3.66 -1.61 -4.58
CA SER A 53 5.07 -1.46 -5.00
C SER A 53 5.22 -0.60 -6.25
N ARG A 54 4.34 -0.79 -7.23
CA ARG A 54 4.38 -0.01 -8.46
C ARG A 54 4.03 1.45 -8.21
N ILE A 55 2.99 1.68 -7.41
CA ILE A 55 2.54 3.04 -7.10
C ILE A 55 3.62 3.79 -6.30
N ALA A 56 4.24 3.13 -5.33
CA ALA A 56 5.23 3.75 -4.46
C ALA A 56 6.63 3.87 -5.09
N ALA A 57 6.88 3.24 -6.23
CA ALA A 57 8.22 3.10 -6.80
C ALA A 57 8.97 4.41 -6.99
N LEU A 58 8.32 5.44 -7.55
CA LEU A 58 8.97 6.73 -7.81
C LEU A 58 9.36 7.44 -6.52
N MET A 59 8.48 7.42 -5.52
CA MET A 59 8.78 8.00 -4.21
C MET A 59 9.89 7.23 -3.50
N THR A 60 9.88 5.90 -3.61
CA THR A 60 10.93 5.06 -3.02
C THR A 60 12.30 5.39 -3.60
N ARG A 61 12.38 5.63 -4.90
CA ARG A 61 13.64 6.03 -5.55
C ARG A 61 14.23 7.31 -4.96
N LEU A 62 13.37 8.27 -4.57
CA LEU A 62 13.83 9.53 -3.97
C LEU A 62 14.47 9.32 -2.59
N THR A 63 14.23 8.20 -1.94
CA THR A 63 14.80 7.89 -0.63
C THR A 63 16.13 7.17 -0.71
N GLN A 64 16.56 6.77 -1.90
CA GLN A 64 17.78 6.03 -2.10
C GLN A 64 19.02 6.93 -1.93
N LYS A 65 20.10 6.31 -1.46
CA LYS A 65 21.40 6.97 -1.34
C LYS A 65 21.85 7.47 -2.71
N ASN A 66 22.36 8.69 -2.79
CA ASN A 66 22.82 9.35 -4.01
C ASN A 66 21.70 9.72 -5.00
N ALA A 67 20.44 9.56 -4.64
CA ALA A 67 19.35 10.04 -5.47
C ALA A 67 19.22 11.56 -5.35
N ARG A 68 19.11 12.23 -6.49
CA ARG A 68 18.80 13.66 -6.50
C ARG A 68 17.33 13.86 -6.16
N PHE A 69 17.06 14.72 -5.19
CA PHE A 69 15.68 15.01 -4.81
C PHE A 69 15.03 15.93 -5.85
N VAL A 70 14.15 15.35 -6.67
CA VAL A 70 13.33 16.08 -7.62
C VAL A 70 11.91 15.55 -7.51
N TRP A 71 10.98 16.41 -7.05
CA TRP A 71 9.57 16.06 -6.96
C TRP A 71 8.92 16.37 -8.30
N SER A 72 8.83 15.35 -9.15
CA SER A 72 8.24 15.46 -10.49
C SER A 72 6.71 15.35 -10.43
N ASP A 73 6.06 15.69 -11.54
CA ASP A 73 4.61 15.48 -11.69
C ASP A 73 4.25 14.02 -11.50
N ALA A 74 5.09 13.10 -11.96
CA ALA A 74 4.90 11.67 -11.78
C ALA A 74 4.93 11.28 -10.29
N CYS A 75 5.84 11.88 -9.51
CA CYS A 75 5.87 11.67 -8.05
C CYS A 75 4.61 12.21 -7.38
N GLU A 76 4.15 13.39 -7.79
CA GLU A 76 2.92 13.98 -7.28
C GLU A 76 1.72 13.07 -7.57
N ASN A 77 1.63 12.57 -8.79
CA ASN A 77 0.54 11.66 -9.17
C ASN A 77 0.60 10.36 -8.35
N SER A 78 1.78 9.82 -8.13
CA SER A 78 1.96 8.62 -7.28
C SER A 78 1.54 8.88 -5.84
N PHE A 79 1.91 10.03 -5.29
CA PHE A 79 1.52 10.45 -3.94
C PHE A 79 0.00 10.57 -3.83
N GLN A 80 -0.64 11.24 -4.78
CA GLN A 80 -2.09 11.40 -4.78
C GLN A 80 -2.81 10.06 -4.94
N LEU A 81 -2.31 9.19 -5.81
CA LEU A 81 -2.91 7.88 -6.01
C LEU A 81 -2.79 7.01 -4.76
N LEU A 82 -1.62 7.01 -4.11
CA LEU A 82 -1.42 6.24 -2.89
C LEU A 82 -2.28 6.78 -1.74
N ASN A 83 -2.40 8.10 -1.63
CA ASN A 83 -3.27 8.76 -0.67
C ASN A 83 -4.72 8.34 -0.88
N GLU A 84 -5.21 8.38 -2.14
CA GLU A 84 -6.55 7.94 -2.50
C GLU A 84 -6.79 6.48 -2.14
N LYS A 85 -5.85 5.59 -2.48
CA LYS A 85 -5.96 4.16 -2.19
C LYS A 85 -6.05 3.88 -0.70
N LEU A 86 -5.31 4.62 0.12
CA LEU A 86 -5.34 4.45 1.57
C LEU A 86 -6.64 5.01 2.19
N THR A 87 -7.09 6.16 1.70
CA THR A 87 -8.29 6.81 2.25
C THR A 87 -9.59 6.13 1.81
N THR A 88 -9.55 5.39 0.71
CA THR A 88 -10.69 4.63 0.19
C THR A 88 -10.48 3.11 0.31
N ALA A 89 -9.57 2.69 1.19
CA ALA A 89 -9.21 1.28 1.32
C ALA A 89 -10.43 0.42 1.69
N PRO A 90 -10.56 -0.77 1.05
CA PRO A 90 -11.67 -1.66 1.34
C PRO A 90 -11.52 -2.33 2.69
N VAL A 91 -12.63 -2.85 3.21
CA VAL A 91 -12.59 -3.79 4.33
C VAL A 91 -12.09 -5.13 3.80
N LEU A 92 -11.03 -5.66 4.40
CA LEU A 92 -10.46 -6.95 4.03
C LEU A 92 -11.04 -8.04 4.92
N THR A 93 -11.32 -9.20 4.33
CA THR A 93 -11.87 -10.31 5.09
C THR A 93 -10.80 -10.91 6.01
N LEU A 94 -11.23 -11.39 7.19
CA LEU A 94 -10.34 -12.11 8.09
C LEU A 94 -10.15 -13.55 7.61
N PRO A 95 -8.95 -14.11 7.74
CA PRO A 95 -8.70 -15.50 7.37
C PRO A 95 -9.60 -16.45 8.16
N ASN A 96 -10.15 -17.42 7.45
CA ASN A 96 -10.87 -18.55 8.02
C ASN A 96 -9.99 -19.78 7.84
N GLY A 97 -9.60 -20.46 8.92
CA GLY A 97 -8.72 -21.61 8.87
C GLY A 97 -9.32 -22.85 8.22
N GLU A 98 -10.62 -22.87 7.94
CA GLU A 98 -11.32 -24.02 7.39
C GLU A 98 -11.42 -24.02 5.86
N ASP A 99 -11.40 -22.83 5.24
CA ASP A 99 -11.61 -22.67 3.81
C ASP A 99 -10.31 -22.53 3.05
N LYS A 100 -10.35 -22.92 1.79
CA LYS A 100 -9.18 -22.84 0.91
C LYS A 100 -8.90 -21.41 0.49
N PHE A 101 -7.63 -21.07 0.42
CA PHE A 101 -7.15 -19.83 -0.13
C PHE A 101 -6.96 -19.92 -1.63
N THR A 102 -7.21 -18.83 -2.33
CA THR A 102 -6.88 -18.68 -3.73
C THR A 102 -5.95 -17.50 -3.87
N VAL A 103 -4.82 -17.69 -4.55
CA VAL A 103 -3.86 -16.63 -4.82
C VAL A 103 -3.87 -16.36 -6.31
N TYR A 104 -4.22 -15.13 -6.68
CA TYR A 104 -4.15 -14.66 -8.05
C TYR A 104 -2.90 -13.80 -8.19
N CYS A 105 -2.00 -14.18 -9.08
CA CYS A 105 -0.78 -13.43 -9.32
C CYS A 105 -0.68 -13.02 -10.77
N ASP A 106 -0.19 -11.82 -10.98
CA ASP A 106 0.09 -11.27 -12.30
C ASP A 106 1.50 -10.69 -12.27
N ALA A 107 2.30 -11.04 -13.27
CA ALA A 107 3.68 -10.59 -13.38
C ALA A 107 3.85 -9.75 -14.64
N SER A 108 4.58 -8.64 -14.49
CA SER A 108 5.01 -7.80 -15.59
C SER A 108 6.54 -7.65 -15.55
N ARG A 109 7.11 -6.93 -16.51
CA ARG A 109 8.55 -6.67 -16.54
C ARG A 109 9.06 -5.92 -15.31
N VAL A 110 8.19 -5.13 -14.68
CA VAL A 110 8.59 -4.24 -13.59
C VAL A 110 8.14 -4.72 -12.22
N GLY A 111 7.19 -5.66 -12.16
CA GLY A 111 6.70 -6.06 -10.86
C GLY A 111 5.87 -7.31 -10.85
N LEU A 112 5.66 -7.81 -9.65
CA LEU A 112 4.75 -8.90 -9.33
C LEU A 112 3.67 -8.33 -8.42
N ARG A 113 2.41 -8.66 -8.73
CA ARG A 113 1.28 -8.30 -7.88
C ARG A 113 0.42 -9.53 -7.63
N CYS A 114 -0.04 -9.66 -6.41
CA CYS A 114 -0.85 -10.80 -6.00
C CYS A 114 -2.04 -10.34 -5.18
N VAL A 115 -3.10 -11.12 -5.25
CA VAL A 115 -4.29 -10.95 -4.42
C VAL A 115 -4.56 -12.28 -3.73
N LEU A 116 -4.58 -12.25 -2.40
CA LEU A 116 -4.97 -13.41 -1.60
C LEU A 116 -6.46 -13.33 -1.33
N MET A 117 -7.19 -14.35 -1.73
CA MET A 117 -8.64 -14.40 -1.58
C MET A 117 -9.08 -15.67 -0.85
N GLN A 118 -10.19 -15.57 -0.16
CA GLN A 118 -10.88 -16.70 0.46
C GLN A 118 -12.38 -16.45 0.33
N ASN A 119 -13.11 -17.45 -0.18
CA ASN A 119 -14.56 -17.36 -0.40
C ASN A 119 -14.98 -16.17 -1.28
N GLY A 120 -14.17 -15.85 -2.30
CA GLY A 120 -14.44 -14.73 -3.21
C GLY A 120 -14.21 -13.36 -2.60
N ARG A 121 -13.65 -13.27 -1.39
CA ARG A 121 -13.36 -12.02 -0.70
C ARG A 121 -11.86 -11.81 -0.59
N VAL A 122 -11.43 -10.57 -0.71
CA VAL A 122 -10.01 -10.21 -0.60
C VAL A 122 -9.58 -10.18 0.85
N GLU A 123 -8.49 -10.86 1.17
CA GLU A 123 -7.85 -10.83 2.48
C GLU A 123 -6.60 -9.95 2.51
N ALA A 124 -5.87 -9.89 1.40
CA ALA A 124 -4.66 -9.08 1.32
C ALA A 124 -4.25 -8.87 -0.13
N TYR A 125 -3.62 -7.75 -0.37
CA TYR A 125 -2.89 -7.47 -1.59
C TYR A 125 -1.39 -7.58 -1.29
N ALA A 126 -0.62 -8.08 -2.25
CA ALA A 126 0.83 -8.12 -2.18
C ALA A 126 1.42 -7.70 -3.51
N SER A 127 2.53 -7.00 -3.46
CA SER A 127 3.23 -6.57 -4.67
C SER A 127 4.71 -6.44 -4.38
N ARG A 128 5.52 -6.58 -5.44
CA ARG A 128 6.96 -6.47 -5.35
C ARG A 128 7.50 -6.02 -6.69
N GLN A 129 8.49 -5.12 -6.67
CA GLN A 129 9.24 -4.80 -7.88
C GLN A 129 10.22 -5.93 -8.20
N LEU A 130 10.29 -6.31 -9.48
CA LEU A 130 11.24 -7.30 -9.92
C LEU A 130 12.63 -6.67 -10.05
N LYS A 131 13.63 -7.42 -9.62
CA LYS A 131 15.03 -7.03 -9.82
C LYS A 131 15.41 -7.24 -11.28
N LYS A 132 16.47 -6.55 -11.71
CA LYS A 132 16.90 -6.52 -13.11
C LYS A 132 17.11 -7.90 -13.75
N HIS A 133 17.41 -8.92 -12.95
CA HIS A 133 17.73 -10.26 -13.42
C HIS A 133 16.74 -11.35 -12.97
N GLU A 134 15.57 -10.95 -12.57
CA GLU A 134 14.48 -11.89 -12.20
C GLU A 134 13.56 -12.19 -13.36
#